data_17e52c96e409a0ff6fd98a1aa92b8afd
#
_entry.id   17e52c96e409a0ff6fd98a1aa92b8afd
#
_cell.length_a   1.000
_cell.length_b   1.000
_cell.length_c   1.000
_cell.angle_alpha   90.00
_cell.angle_beta   90.00
_cell.angle_gamma   90.00
#
_symmetry.space_group_name_H-M   'P 1'
#
loop_
_entity.id
_entity.type
_entity.pdbx_description
1 polymer ?
#
loop_
_entity_poly.entity_id
_entity_poly.type
_entity_poly.pdbx_seq_one_letter_code
_entity_poly.pdbx_strand_id
1 'polypeptide(L)'
;MRRNIFIIISILMVGGVATGIYLWNKPHQNMQRATADLTLTAAELMAAFNTDENAANTKYLDKVVAVTGKVATATTTEGTTVVSLEANDDFGVVSCELDKLSKHKRTTFSQGEEVTLKGVCVGKTLDVVLVRCVLTE
;
A
#
# COMPACT_ATOMS: atom_id res chain seq x y z
N MET A 1 21.65 -29.13 36.67
CA MET A 1 20.67 -29.20 35.59
C MET A 1 19.58 -28.13 35.70
N ARG A 2 18.80 -28.03 36.77
CA ARG A 2 17.73 -27.05 36.93
C ARG A 2 18.16 -25.59 36.72
N ARG A 3 19.31 -25.17 37.26
CA ARG A 3 19.84 -23.81 37.13
C ARG A 3 20.12 -23.40 35.67
N ASN A 4 20.67 -24.31 34.88
CA ASN A 4 20.97 -24.04 33.45
C ASN A 4 19.71 -23.96 32.61
N ILE A 5 18.66 -24.71 32.95
CA ILE A 5 17.36 -24.65 32.27
C ILE A 5 16.69 -23.29 32.52
N PHE A 6 16.73 -22.77 33.74
CA PHE A 6 16.20 -21.44 34.07
C PHE A 6 16.92 -20.32 33.30
N ILE A 7 18.24 -20.41 33.13
CA ILE A 7 19.03 -19.44 32.37
C ILE A 7 18.63 -19.48 30.90
N ILE A 8 18.48 -20.65 30.30
CA ILE A 8 18.05 -20.79 28.89
C ILE A 8 16.64 -20.21 28.67
N ILE A 9 15.71 -20.52 29.57
CA ILE A 9 14.35 -20.00 29.49
C ILE A 9 14.35 -18.46 29.61
N SER A 10 15.15 -17.89 30.52
CA SER A 10 15.28 -16.46 30.69
C SER A 10 15.82 -15.79 29.42
N ILE A 11 16.82 -16.34 28.77
CA ILE A 11 17.42 -15.82 27.54
C ILE A 11 16.39 -15.87 26.39
N LEU A 12 15.64 -16.96 26.26
CA LEU A 12 14.58 -17.08 25.26
C LEU A 12 13.46 -16.08 25.48
N MET A 13 13.06 -15.85 26.72
CA MET A 13 12.02 -14.88 27.07
C MET A 13 12.48 -13.45 26.76
N VAL A 14 13.69 -13.07 27.15
CA VAL A 14 14.26 -11.73 26.85
C VAL A 14 14.40 -11.53 25.33
N GLY A 15 14.88 -12.54 24.62
CA GLY A 15 14.97 -12.51 23.15
C GLY A 15 13.62 -12.35 22.47
N GLY A 16 12.60 -13.07 22.95
CA GLY A 16 11.23 -12.95 22.43
C GLY A 16 10.61 -11.58 22.67
N VAL A 17 10.77 -11.03 23.87
CA VAL A 17 10.29 -9.70 24.22
C VAL A 17 11.02 -8.62 23.40
N ALA A 18 12.33 -8.71 23.26
CA ALA A 18 13.11 -7.75 22.47
C ALA A 18 12.71 -7.77 21.00
N THR A 19 12.49 -8.95 20.42
CA THR A 19 12.00 -9.11 19.05
C THR A 19 10.58 -8.56 18.90
N GLY A 20 9.70 -8.81 19.84
CA GLY A 20 8.34 -8.27 19.86
C GLY A 20 8.32 -6.76 19.91
N ILE A 21 9.13 -6.14 20.77
CA ILE A 21 9.27 -4.67 20.86
C ILE A 21 9.85 -4.10 19.57
N TYR A 22 10.84 -4.75 18.97
CA TYR A 22 11.44 -4.33 17.71
C TYR A 22 10.42 -4.34 16.56
N LEU A 23 9.62 -5.40 16.44
CA LEU A 23 8.57 -5.50 15.42
C LEU A 23 7.45 -4.50 15.66
N TRP A 24 7.08 -4.25 16.90
CA TRP A 24 6.07 -3.26 17.28
C TRP A 24 6.52 -1.82 17.02
N ASN A 25 7.81 -1.55 17.28
CA ASN A 25 8.41 -0.22 17.16
C ASN A 25 8.99 0.04 15.76
N LYS A 26 8.80 -0.88 14.80
CA LYS A 26 9.26 -0.70 13.43
C LYS A 26 8.65 0.58 12.87
N PRO A 27 9.45 1.62 12.57
CA PRO A 27 8.92 2.90 12.11
C PRO A 27 8.13 2.68 10.83
N HIS A 28 6.92 3.25 10.78
CA HIS A 28 6.13 3.25 9.55
C HIS A 28 6.96 3.89 8.44
N GLN A 29 7.14 3.16 7.35
CA GLN A 29 7.84 3.66 6.19
C GLN A 29 7.19 4.97 5.73
N ASN A 30 7.96 6.03 5.64
CA ASN A 30 7.46 7.31 5.15
C ASN A 30 7.23 7.21 3.64
N MET A 31 5.97 7.08 3.24
CA MET A 31 5.59 6.87 1.85
C MET A 31 5.94 8.07 0.95
N GLN A 32 6.03 9.27 1.50
CA GLN A 32 6.49 10.43 0.71
C GLN A 32 7.94 10.29 0.25
N ARG A 33 8.81 9.68 1.08
CA ARG A 33 10.23 9.46 0.79
C ARG A 33 10.53 8.11 0.16
N ALA A 34 9.59 7.16 0.24
CA ALA A 34 9.76 5.84 -0.35
C ALA A 34 9.93 5.96 -1.87
N THR A 35 10.89 5.23 -2.42
CA THR A 35 11.03 5.10 -3.87
C THR A 35 10.00 4.09 -4.36
N ALA A 36 9.35 4.38 -5.49
CA ALA A 36 8.50 3.40 -6.14
C ALA A 36 9.36 2.28 -6.75
N ASP A 37 9.03 1.04 -6.44
CA ASP A 37 9.66 -0.13 -7.05
C ASP A 37 9.27 -0.26 -8.52
N LEU A 38 8.04 0.15 -8.83
CA LEU A 38 7.43 0.05 -10.16
C LEU A 38 6.58 1.30 -10.44
N THR A 39 6.56 1.72 -11.71
CA THR A 39 5.72 2.81 -12.19
C THR A 39 4.95 2.33 -13.41
N LEU A 40 3.63 2.48 -13.40
CA LEU A 40 2.74 2.07 -14.49
C LEU A 40 1.41 2.84 -14.44
N THR A 41 0.58 2.68 -15.46
CA THR A 41 -0.76 3.24 -15.48
C THR A 41 -1.76 2.36 -14.71
N ALA A 42 -2.89 2.94 -14.31
CA ALA A 42 -3.99 2.19 -13.69
C ALA A 42 -4.51 1.07 -14.63
N ALA A 43 -4.59 1.36 -15.93
CA ALA A 43 -4.99 0.38 -16.93
C ALA A 43 -4.01 -0.79 -17.04
N GLU A 44 -2.70 -0.53 -17.05
CA GLU A 44 -1.67 -1.58 -17.10
C GLU A 44 -1.70 -2.45 -15.84
N LEU A 45 -1.89 -1.84 -14.67
CA LEU A 45 -1.97 -2.57 -13.41
C LEU A 45 -3.20 -3.48 -13.39
N MET A 46 -4.36 -2.98 -13.77
CA MET A 46 -5.61 -3.76 -13.86
C MET A 46 -5.48 -4.89 -14.88
N ALA A 47 -4.94 -4.59 -16.06
CA ALA A 47 -4.72 -5.60 -17.12
C ALA A 47 -3.79 -6.73 -16.67
N ALA A 48 -2.75 -6.43 -15.90
CA ALA A 48 -1.84 -7.43 -15.36
C ALA A 48 -2.58 -8.39 -14.42
N PHE A 49 -3.43 -7.87 -13.51
CA PHE A 49 -4.23 -8.68 -12.61
C PHE A 49 -5.33 -9.48 -13.33
N ASN A 50 -5.93 -8.91 -14.39
CA ASN A 50 -6.95 -9.60 -15.17
C ASN A 50 -6.36 -10.71 -16.04
N THR A 51 -5.12 -10.59 -16.48
CA THR A 51 -4.44 -11.57 -17.31
C THR A 51 -3.95 -12.78 -16.51
N ASP A 52 -3.26 -12.53 -15.39
CA ASP A 52 -2.74 -13.57 -14.49
C ASP A 52 -2.56 -12.98 -13.08
N GLU A 53 -3.53 -13.24 -12.22
CA GLU A 53 -3.54 -12.74 -10.85
C GLU A 53 -2.36 -13.26 -10.03
N ASN A 54 -1.95 -14.52 -10.23
CA ASN A 54 -0.82 -15.10 -9.50
C ASN A 54 0.51 -14.43 -9.89
N ALA A 55 0.72 -14.21 -11.19
CA ALA A 55 1.89 -13.51 -11.70
C ALA A 55 1.88 -12.04 -11.25
N ALA A 56 0.73 -11.37 -11.29
CA ALA A 56 0.56 -10.00 -10.82
C ALA A 56 0.81 -9.89 -9.30
N ASN A 57 0.28 -10.81 -8.49
CA ASN A 57 0.56 -10.86 -7.05
C ASN A 57 2.06 -11.03 -6.79
N THR A 58 2.72 -11.94 -7.48
CA THR A 58 4.18 -12.14 -7.33
C THR A 58 4.98 -10.87 -7.65
N LYS A 59 4.51 -10.09 -8.62
CA LYS A 59 5.21 -8.89 -9.11
C LYS A 59 4.91 -7.64 -8.29
N TYR A 60 3.65 -7.45 -7.85
CA TYR A 60 3.17 -6.19 -7.29
C TYR A 60 2.80 -6.24 -5.81
N LEU A 61 2.44 -7.41 -5.26
CA LEU A 61 1.99 -7.53 -3.87
C LEU A 61 3.10 -7.07 -2.92
N ASP A 62 2.71 -6.26 -1.92
CA ASP A 62 3.61 -5.65 -0.93
C ASP A 62 4.71 -4.73 -1.51
N LYS A 63 4.64 -4.40 -2.80
CA LYS A 63 5.55 -3.45 -3.45
C LYS A 63 4.99 -2.04 -3.42
N VAL A 64 5.91 -1.08 -3.40
CA VAL A 64 5.57 0.33 -3.58
C VAL A 64 5.41 0.60 -5.08
N VAL A 65 4.19 0.88 -5.49
CA VAL A 65 3.83 1.09 -6.89
C VAL A 65 3.37 2.54 -7.09
N ALA A 66 3.91 3.21 -8.10
CA ALA A 66 3.41 4.50 -8.55
C ALA A 66 2.46 4.27 -9.73
N VAL A 67 1.21 4.69 -9.57
CA VAL A 67 0.15 4.47 -10.55
C VAL A 67 -0.36 5.81 -11.05
N THR A 68 -0.35 5.97 -12.37
CA THR A 68 -0.90 7.14 -13.05
C THR A 68 -2.25 6.79 -13.67
N GLY A 69 -3.25 7.62 -13.46
CA GLY A 69 -4.56 7.44 -14.05
C GLY A 69 -5.47 8.65 -13.85
N LYS A 70 -6.62 8.63 -14.53
CA LYS A 70 -7.66 9.64 -14.35
C LYS A 70 -8.51 9.28 -13.14
N VAL A 71 -8.86 10.29 -12.36
CA VAL A 71 -9.73 10.14 -11.20
C VAL A 71 -11.16 9.82 -11.67
N ALA A 72 -11.65 8.65 -11.32
CA ALA A 72 -13.05 8.27 -11.51
C ALA A 72 -13.91 8.88 -10.38
N THR A 73 -13.50 8.64 -9.14
CA THR A 73 -14.14 9.22 -7.95
C THR A 73 -13.10 9.47 -6.85
N ALA A 74 -13.42 10.43 -5.97
CA ALA A 74 -12.66 10.64 -4.74
C ALA A 74 -13.63 10.83 -3.59
N THR A 75 -13.56 9.99 -2.58
CA THR A 75 -14.48 10.01 -1.44
C THR A 75 -13.69 10.11 -0.15
N THR A 76 -14.09 11.02 0.73
CA THR A 76 -13.51 11.14 2.08
C THR A 76 -14.53 10.70 3.10
N THR A 77 -14.22 9.67 3.87
CA THR A 77 -15.05 9.14 4.93
C THR A 77 -14.20 9.01 6.20
N GLU A 78 -14.67 9.56 7.30
CA GLU A 78 -13.97 9.50 8.62
C GLU A 78 -12.48 9.94 8.56
N GLY A 79 -12.18 10.95 7.74
CA GLY A 79 -10.81 11.46 7.58
C GLY A 79 -9.89 10.60 6.71
N THR A 80 -10.42 9.55 6.09
CA THR A 80 -9.71 8.76 5.07
C THR A 80 -10.21 9.13 3.69
N THR A 81 -9.31 9.51 2.81
CA THR A 81 -9.62 9.77 1.41
C THR A 81 -9.24 8.58 0.56
N VAL A 82 -10.19 8.07 -0.20
CA VAL A 82 -9.98 7.03 -1.20
C VAL A 82 -10.17 7.66 -2.57
N VAL A 83 -9.17 7.51 -3.42
CA VAL A 83 -9.17 7.98 -4.81
C VAL A 83 -9.24 6.76 -5.71
N SER A 84 -10.28 6.66 -6.52
CA SER A 84 -10.43 5.60 -7.51
C SER A 84 -9.97 6.11 -8.87
N LEU A 85 -9.05 5.39 -9.50
CA LEU A 85 -8.51 5.71 -10.81
C LEU A 85 -9.17 4.83 -11.88
N GLU A 86 -9.53 5.43 -13.01
CA GLU A 86 -10.06 4.71 -14.17
C GLU A 86 -8.99 3.73 -14.70
N ALA A 87 -9.39 2.48 -14.91
CA ALA A 87 -8.50 1.40 -15.32
C ALA A 87 -8.80 0.86 -16.72
N ASN A 88 -9.66 1.54 -17.49
CA ASN A 88 -10.19 1.04 -18.78
C ASN A 88 -10.81 -0.37 -18.68
N ASP A 89 -11.37 -0.67 -17.52
CA ASP A 89 -12.11 -1.90 -17.24
C ASP A 89 -13.57 -1.52 -16.93
N ASP A 90 -14.50 -2.25 -17.52
CA ASP A 90 -15.94 -1.96 -17.36
C ASP A 90 -16.44 -2.20 -15.93
N PHE A 91 -15.71 -2.99 -15.14
CA PHE A 91 -16.15 -3.45 -13.82
C PHE A 91 -15.19 -3.18 -12.67
N GLY A 92 -14.01 -2.61 -12.92
CA GLY A 92 -13.00 -2.41 -11.88
C GLY A 92 -12.25 -1.10 -12.01
N VAL A 93 -11.79 -0.58 -10.87
CA VAL A 93 -10.96 0.61 -10.76
C VAL A 93 -9.68 0.27 -9.98
N VAL A 94 -8.70 1.15 -10.02
CA VAL A 94 -7.58 1.10 -9.08
C VAL A 94 -7.91 2.02 -7.90
N SER A 95 -8.16 1.43 -6.75
CA SER A 95 -8.53 2.13 -5.53
C SER A 95 -7.30 2.47 -4.71
N CYS A 96 -7.10 3.75 -4.43
CA CYS A 96 -5.94 4.28 -3.72
C CYS A 96 -6.38 4.94 -2.40
N GLU A 97 -6.10 4.30 -1.28
CA GLU A 97 -6.35 4.89 0.04
C GLU A 97 -5.18 5.78 0.46
N LEU A 98 -5.43 7.08 0.70
CA LEU A 98 -4.39 8.02 1.12
C LEU A 98 -3.86 7.69 2.51
N ASP A 99 -2.55 7.84 2.67
CA ASP A 99 -1.85 7.58 3.94
C ASP A 99 -2.22 8.63 5.01
N LYS A 100 -2.85 8.20 6.09
CA LYS A 100 -3.27 9.06 7.21
C LYS A 100 -2.10 9.70 7.95
N LEU A 101 -0.92 9.09 7.89
CA LEU A 101 0.30 9.55 8.59
C LEU A 101 1.13 10.53 7.77
N SER A 102 0.85 10.64 6.47
CA SER A 102 1.54 11.55 5.58
C SER A 102 0.82 12.90 5.49
N LYS A 103 1.60 13.98 5.39
CA LYS A 103 1.03 15.31 5.10
C LYS A 103 0.76 15.41 3.61
N HIS A 104 -0.52 15.45 3.25
CA HIS A 104 -0.93 15.64 1.86
C HIS A 104 -1.02 17.14 1.54
N LYS A 105 -0.51 17.53 0.37
CA LYS A 105 -0.68 18.90 -0.14
C LYS A 105 -2.14 19.20 -0.44
N ARG A 106 -2.89 18.19 -0.86
CA ARG A 106 -4.33 18.22 -1.07
C ARG A 106 -4.95 16.84 -0.87
N THR A 107 -6.23 16.83 -0.54
CA THR A 107 -7.06 15.62 -0.37
C THR A 107 -8.32 15.68 -1.25
N THR A 108 -8.46 16.75 -2.02
CA THR A 108 -9.57 16.93 -2.96
C THR A 108 -9.09 16.72 -4.38
N PHE A 109 -9.84 15.94 -5.15
CA PHE A 109 -9.53 15.59 -6.54
C PHE A 109 -10.77 15.76 -7.40
N SER A 110 -10.58 16.24 -8.62
CA SER A 110 -11.66 16.42 -9.59
C SER A 110 -11.80 15.16 -10.45
N GLN A 111 -13.02 14.78 -10.78
CA GLN A 111 -13.27 13.70 -11.72
C GLN A 111 -12.63 14.01 -13.10
N GLY A 112 -12.00 13.03 -13.69
CA GLY A 112 -11.28 13.14 -14.96
C GLY A 112 -9.89 13.79 -14.87
N GLU A 113 -9.47 14.23 -13.68
CA GLU A 113 -8.13 14.75 -13.44
C GLU A 113 -7.11 13.62 -13.51
N GLU A 114 -6.00 13.83 -14.23
CA GLU A 114 -4.90 12.87 -14.24
C GLU A 114 -3.97 13.10 -13.04
N VAL A 115 -3.75 12.05 -12.27
CA VAL A 115 -2.90 12.09 -11.08
C VAL A 115 -1.98 10.86 -11.03
N THR A 116 -0.84 11.01 -10.36
CA THR A 116 0.03 9.88 -10.02
C THR A 116 0.03 9.68 -8.51
N LEU A 117 -0.41 8.51 -8.09
CA LEU A 117 -0.46 8.10 -6.69
C LEU A 117 0.53 6.97 -6.47
N LYS A 118 1.30 7.07 -5.41
CA LYS A 118 2.28 6.06 -5.00
C LYS A 118 1.83 5.41 -3.71
N GLY A 119 1.68 4.10 -3.69
CA GLY A 119 1.22 3.34 -2.54
C GLY A 119 1.68 1.90 -2.55
N VAL A 120 1.34 1.15 -1.52
CA VAL A 120 1.63 -0.28 -1.41
C VAL A 120 0.48 -1.07 -2.01
N CYS A 121 0.77 -1.94 -2.97
CA CYS A 121 -0.22 -2.82 -3.56
C CYS A 121 -0.57 -3.97 -2.60
N VAL A 122 -1.85 -4.14 -2.32
CA VAL A 122 -2.35 -5.23 -1.46
C VAL A 122 -3.12 -6.31 -2.24
N GLY A 123 -3.13 -6.19 -3.56
CA GLY A 123 -3.75 -7.18 -4.46
C GLY A 123 -5.05 -6.71 -5.09
N LYS A 124 -5.79 -7.66 -5.67
CA LYS A 124 -7.06 -7.44 -6.35
C LYS A 124 -8.17 -8.28 -5.71
N THR A 125 -9.32 -7.68 -5.50
CA THR A 125 -10.60 -8.36 -5.28
C THR A 125 -11.52 -8.07 -6.46
N LEU A 126 -12.39 -7.11 -6.39
CA LEU A 126 -13.05 -6.49 -7.54
C LEU A 126 -12.14 -5.42 -8.14
N ASP A 127 -11.67 -4.52 -7.30
CA ASP A 127 -10.70 -3.46 -7.62
C ASP A 127 -9.28 -3.88 -7.26
N VAL A 128 -8.30 -3.32 -7.93
CA VAL A 128 -6.91 -3.37 -7.47
C VAL A 128 -6.74 -2.33 -6.37
N VAL A 129 -6.27 -2.74 -5.21
CA VAL A 129 -6.20 -1.89 -4.02
C VAL A 129 -4.76 -1.51 -3.71
N LEU A 130 -4.54 -0.21 -3.59
CA LEU A 130 -3.32 0.38 -3.04
C LEU A 130 -3.64 1.09 -1.73
N VAL A 131 -2.79 0.88 -0.74
CA VAL A 131 -2.91 1.52 0.58
C VAL A 131 -1.73 2.43 0.85
N ARG A 132 -1.91 3.32 1.83
CA ARG A 132 -0.87 4.29 2.24
C ARG A 132 -0.39 5.15 1.08
N CYS A 133 -1.31 5.54 0.21
CA CYS A 133 -0.99 6.29 -0.99
C CYS A 133 -0.63 7.74 -0.66
N VAL A 134 0.32 8.26 -1.44
CA VAL A 134 0.70 9.68 -1.46
C VAL A 134 0.70 10.19 -2.89
N LEU A 135 0.28 11.44 -3.06
CA LEU A 135 0.36 12.09 -4.36
C LEU A 135 1.83 12.30 -4.74
N THR A 136 2.19 11.88 -5.94
CA THR A 136 3.50 12.13 -6.54
C THR A 136 3.33 13.25 -7.58
N GLU A 137 4.12 14.29 -7.44
CA GLU A 137 4.22 15.36 -8.44
C GLU A 137 5.39 15.13 -9.38
#